data_756c2c8b23baadb8004e3e76ac1fc876
#
_entry.id   756c2c8b23baadb8004e3e76ac1fc876
#
_cell.length_a   1.000
_cell.length_b   1.000
_cell.length_c   1.000
_cell.angle_alpha   90.00
_cell.angle_beta   90.00
_cell.angle_gamma   90.00
#
_symmetry.space_group_name_H-M   'P 1'
#
loop_
_entity.id
_entity.type
_entity.pdbx_description
1 polymer ?
#
loop_
_entity_poly.entity_id
_entity_poly.type
_entity_poly.pdbx_seq_one_letter_code
_entity_poly.pdbx_strand_id
1 'polypeptide(L)'
;MVTVAAGDRSQVVKRIVKASVLALFCLAPAVPAHADGPELMPQVAGRGLVAAYQALHYDPSVQLRDGRGAGRHVLWPASWKVCAQDPEAGTPLQDRKVTLLVVKNGESCQP
;
A
#
# COMPACT_ATOMS: atom_id res chain seq x y z
N MET A 1 -58.88 17.76 -23.98
CA MET A 1 -58.30 17.69 -23.93
C MET A 1 -57.57 17.35 -23.60
N VAL A 2 -57.61 17.22 -23.48
CA VAL A 2 -56.74 17.05 -23.26
C VAL A 2 -56.11 16.49 -23.01
N THR A 3 -56.01 16.25 -22.91
CA THR A 3 -55.38 15.91 -22.67
C THR A 3 -54.68 15.32 -22.66
N VAL A 4 -54.78 15.20 -22.69
CA VAL A 4 -54.03 14.79 -22.70
C VAL A 4 -53.25 14.56 -22.52
N ALA A 5 -53.36 14.56 -22.35
CA ALA A 5 -52.55 14.41 -22.18
C ALA A 5 -52.03 14.01 -21.73
N ALA A 6 -52.40 14.04 -21.47
CA ALA A 6 -51.76 13.66 -20.95
C ALA A 6 -51.21 12.88 -20.86
N GLY A 7 -51.30 12.77 -20.94
CA GLY A 7 -50.60 12.04 -20.70
C GLY A 7 -49.83 11.62 -20.83
N ASP A 8 -49.60 11.60 -20.96
CA ASP A 8 -48.71 11.26 -21.04
C ASP A 8 -47.87 11.41 -20.65
N ARG A 9 -48.12 11.92 -20.39
CA ARG A 9 -47.24 12.16 -19.93
C ARG A 9 -46.87 11.58 -19.09
N SER A 10 -47.10 11.46 -18.85
CA SER A 10 -46.65 10.91 -17.96
C SER A 10 -46.14 9.92 -18.15
N GLN A 11 -46.36 9.58 -18.62
CA GLN A 11 -45.68 8.64 -18.72
C GLN A 11 -44.60 8.75 -18.99
N VAL A 12 -44.72 9.25 -19.23
CA VAL A 12 -43.61 9.31 -19.51
C VAL A 12 -42.82 9.55 -18.68
N VAL A 13 -43.10 9.96 -18.20
CA VAL A 13 -42.23 10.18 -17.38
C VAL A 13 -41.95 9.34 -16.75
N LYS A 14 -42.49 8.97 -16.55
CA LYS A 14 -42.12 8.14 -15.91
C LYS A 14 -41.29 7.50 -16.33
N ARG A 15 -41.30 7.32 -17.01
CA ARG A 15 -40.48 6.62 -17.34
C ARG A 15 -39.36 7.04 -17.17
N ILE A 16 -39.23 7.54 -17.12
CA ILE A 16 -38.08 7.86 -17.08
C ILE A 16 -37.42 7.75 -16.07
N VAL A 17 -37.80 7.83 -15.49
CA VAL A 17 -37.13 7.75 -14.51
C VAL A 17 -36.56 6.79 -14.30
N LYS A 18 -36.95 6.22 -14.37
CA LYS A 18 -36.42 5.28 -14.10
C LYS A 18 -35.33 5.15 -14.43
N ALA A 19 -35.17 5.17 -14.86
CA ALA A 19 -34.16 4.85 -15.32
C ALA A 19 -33.19 5.35 -14.72
N SER A 20 -33.20 5.86 -14.56
CA SER A 20 -32.17 6.26 -14.16
C SER A 20 -31.58 5.82 -13.19
N VAL A 21 -31.89 5.65 -12.75
CA VAL A 21 -31.30 5.28 -11.80
C VAL A 21 -30.46 4.53 -11.81
N LEU A 22 -30.58 4.14 -12.12
CA LEU A 22 -29.79 3.31 -12.05
C LEU A 22 -28.65 3.47 -12.10
N ALA A 23 -28.50 3.74 -12.26
CA ALA A 23 -27.42 3.79 -12.49
C ALA A 23 -26.60 3.95 -11.56
N LEU A 24 -26.65 4.25 -11.19
CA LEU A 24 -25.83 4.46 -10.41
C LEU A 24 -25.24 3.70 -9.87
N PHE A 25 -25.37 3.33 -9.74
CA PHE A 25 -24.76 2.68 -9.15
C PHE A 25 -23.80 2.18 -9.28
N CYS A 26 -23.67 2.06 -9.51
CA CYS A 26 -22.84 1.53 -9.69
C CYS A 26 -21.80 1.70 -9.28
N LEU A 27 -21.59 1.92 -9.04
CA LEU A 27 -20.60 2.06 -8.69
C LEU A 27 -20.00 1.50 -7.88
N ALA A 28 -20.06 1.42 -7.41
CA ALA A 28 -19.65 0.92 -6.58
C ALA A 28 -18.69 0.30 -6.52
N PRO A 29 -18.37 -0.11 -6.54
CA PRO A 29 -17.58 -0.85 -6.45
C PRO A 29 -16.47 -0.73 -6.12
N ALA A 30 -16.22 -0.64 -6.00
CA ALA A 30 -15.29 -0.50 -5.78
C ALA A 30 -14.48 -1.13 -5.18
N VAL A 31 -14.31 -1.46 -4.88
CA VAL A 31 -13.66 -1.99 -4.35
C VAL A 31 -12.65 -2.35 -4.11
N PRO A 32 -12.07 -2.42 -3.82
CA PRO A 32 -11.05 -2.66 -3.33
C PRO A 32 -10.45 -3.72 -3.36
N ALA A 33 -10.53 -4.03 -3.60
CA ALA A 33 -9.99 -5.02 -3.85
C ALA A 33 -8.73 -5.28 -3.48
N HIS A 34 -7.96 -4.62 -3.72
CA HIS A 34 -6.71 -4.85 -3.51
C HIS A 34 -6.36 -5.65 -2.44
N ALA A 35 -7.07 -5.74 -1.65
CA ALA A 35 -6.64 -6.42 -0.57
C ALA A 35 -6.35 -7.81 -0.74
N ASP A 36 -6.64 -8.39 -1.79
CA ASP A 36 -6.58 -9.79 -1.82
C ASP A 36 -5.29 -10.38 -2.24
N GLY A 37 -4.38 -9.67 -2.69
CA GLY A 37 -3.12 -10.26 -3.10
C GLY A 37 -2.20 -10.49 -1.92
N PRO A 38 -1.16 -11.28 -2.09
CA PRO A 38 -0.16 -11.42 -1.05
C PRO A 38 0.56 -10.11 -0.83
N GLU A 39 0.98 -9.89 0.38
CA GLU A 39 1.78 -8.72 0.67
C GLU A 39 3.17 -8.91 0.09
N LEU A 40 3.65 -7.90 -0.59
CA LEU A 40 4.95 -7.97 -1.25
C LEU A 40 5.95 -7.13 -0.48
N MET A 41 7.19 -7.55 -0.54
CA MET A 41 8.27 -6.81 0.10
C MET A 41 8.44 -5.46 -0.57
N PRO A 42 8.37 -4.36 0.18
CA PRO A 42 8.58 -3.05 -0.41
C PRO A 42 10.07 -2.80 -0.70
N GLN A 43 10.34 -1.79 -1.50
CA GLN A 43 11.71 -1.37 -1.77
C GLN A 43 12.13 -0.46 -0.63
N VAL A 44 12.99 -0.93 0.24
CA VAL A 44 13.49 -0.13 1.36
C VAL A 44 14.99 0.10 1.32
N ALA A 45 15.72 -0.68 0.54
CA ALA A 45 17.15 -0.44 0.39
C ALA A 45 17.35 0.95 -0.22
N GLY A 46 18.26 1.71 0.34
CA GLY A 46 18.49 3.07 -0.08
C GLY A 46 17.71 4.10 0.70
N ARG A 47 16.84 3.66 1.61
CA ARG A 47 16.03 4.58 2.39
C ARG A 47 16.53 4.66 3.81
N GLY A 48 16.12 5.71 4.51
CA GLY A 48 16.36 5.79 5.94
C GLY A 48 15.61 4.68 6.67
N LEU A 49 16.13 4.29 7.82
CA LEU A 49 15.56 3.18 8.55
C LEU A 49 14.14 3.47 9.04
N VAL A 50 13.86 4.73 9.39
CA VAL A 50 12.49 5.07 9.82
C VAL A 50 11.52 4.85 8.67
N ALA A 51 11.90 5.28 7.45
CA ALA A 51 11.03 5.08 6.29
C ALA A 51 10.85 3.60 6.00
N ALA A 52 11.89 2.80 6.20
CA ALA A 52 11.78 1.37 6.01
C ALA A 52 10.81 0.75 7.01
N TYR A 53 10.89 1.16 8.27
CA TYR A 53 9.95 0.66 9.26
C TYR A 53 8.51 1.03 8.91
N GLN A 54 8.31 2.26 8.43
CA GLN A 54 6.96 2.64 8.03
C GLN A 54 6.46 1.78 6.89
N ALA A 55 7.31 1.53 5.91
CA ALA A 55 6.91 0.70 4.77
C ALA A 55 6.62 -0.73 5.18
N LEU A 56 7.22 -1.20 6.26
CA LEU A 56 7.01 -2.55 6.77
C LEU A 56 6.00 -2.58 7.91
N HIS A 57 5.27 -1.49 8.09
CA HIS A 57 4.19 -1.40 9.09
C HIS A 57 4.71 -1.70 10.50
N TYR A 58 5.94 -1.31 10.76
CA TYR A 58 6.55 -1.47 12.09
C TYR A 58 6.51 -2.90 12.58
N ASP A 59 6.66 -3.84 11.67
CA ASP A 59 6.64 -5.25 12.01
C ASP A 59 7.80 -5.55 12.96
N PRO A 60 7.53 -6.02 14.18
CA PRO A 60 8.60 -6.26 15.15
C PRO A 60 9.48 -7.45 14.81
N SER A 61 9.10 -8.26 13.84
CA SER A 61 9.93 -9.39 13.47
C SER A 61 11.04 -9.03 12.51
N VAL A 62 11.09 -7.77 12.03
CA VAL A 62 12.14 -7.33 11.13
C VAL A 62 13.47 -7.38 11.87
N GLN A 63 14.46 -8.00 11.26
CA GLN A 63 15.78 -8.12 11.85
C GLN A 63 16.72 -7.14 11.22
N LEU A 64 17.59 -6.56 12.04
CA LEU A 64 18.57 -5.59 11.57
C LEU A 64 19.96 -6.20 11.71
N ARG A 65 20.80 -5.97 10.73
CA ARG A 65 22.19 -6.36 10.80
C ARG A 65 23.06 -5.16 10.51
N ASP A 66 24.13 -5.04 11.26
CA ASP A 66 25.06 -3.94 11.09
C ASP A 66 25.86 -4.17 9.82
N GLY A 67 25.70 -3.30 8.85
CA GLY A 67 26.37 -3.41 7.57
C GLY A 67 27.87 -3.24 7.64
N ARG A 68 28.38 -2.75 8.75
CA ARG A 68 29.83 -2.63 8.94
C ARG A 68 30.40 -3.86 9.61
N GLY A 69 29.56 -4.83 9.95
CA GLY A 69 30.05 -6.05 10.57
C GLY A 69 30.51 -5.91 12.00
N ALA A 70 30.17 -4.79 12.65
CA ALA A 70 30.64 -4.55 14.01
C ALA A 70 29.64 -4.97 15.08
N GLY A 71 28.49 -5.48 14.69
CA GLY A 71 27.51 -5.95 15.65
C GLY A 71 26.85 -4.84 16.46
N ARG A 72 26.84 -3.61 15.93
CA ARG A 72 26.25 -2.50 16.65
C ARG A 72 24.75 -2.62 16.73
N HIS A 73 24.18 -2.07 17.77
CA HIS A 73 22.74 -2.06 17.93
C HIS A 73 22.18 -0.71 17.51
N VAL A 74 21.01 -0.75 16.88
CA VAL A 74 20.35 0.47 16.45
C VAL A 74 19.57 1.02 17.63
N LEU A 75 20.03 2.14 18.17
CA LEU A 75 19.33 2.77 19.26
C LEU A 75 18.44 3.91 18.78
N TRP A 76 18.84 4.59 17.71
CA TRP A 76 18.07 5.69 17.13
C TRP A 76 17.86 5.40 15.66
N PRO A 77 16.74 4.82 15.28
CA PRO A 77 16.54 4.47 13.87
C PRO A 77 16.71 5.64 12.91
N ALA A 78 16.41 6.87 13.36
CA ALA A 78 16.53 8.02 12.48
C ALA A 78 17.98 8.29 12.07
N SER A 79 18.95 7.72 12.79
CA SER A 79 20.37 7.90 12.47
C SER A 79 20.92 6.83 11.55
N TRP A 80 20.08 5.93 11.09
CA TRP A 80 20.52 4.79 10.30
C TRP A 80 19.83 4.75 8.95
N LYS A 81 20.45 4.08 7.99
CA LYS A 81 19.86 3.90 6.67
C LYS A 81 20.05 2.45 6.26
N VAL A 82 19.22 2.04 5.32
CA VAL A 82 19.20 0.66 4.83
C VAL A 82 20.10 0.55 3.60
N CYS A 83 21.06 -0.33 3.65
CA CYS A 83 21.94 -0.58 2.51
C CYS A 83 21.47 -1.75 1.68
N ALA A 84 20.88 -2.75 2.30
CA ALA A 84 20.41 -3.92 1.57
C ALA A 84 19.23 -4.52 2.30
N GLN A 85 18.44 -5.27 1.58
CA GLN A 85 17.27 -5.90 2.14
C GLN A 85 17.18 -7.35 1.68
N ASP A 86 16.56 -8.16 2.51
CA ASP A 86 16.28 -9.54 2.18
C ASP A 86 14.93 -9.87 2.81
N PRO A 87 13.92 -10.22 2.05
CA PRO A 87 13.94 -10.52 0.62
C PRO A 87 13.96 -9.28 -0.26
N GLU A 88 14.17 -9.51 -1.55
CA GLU A 88 14.19 -8.41 -2.49
C GLU A 88 12.81 -7.81 -2.68
N ALA A 89 12.78 -6.57 -3.11
CA ALA A 89 11.53 -5.89 -3.38
C ALA A 89 10.68 -6.69 -4.35
N GLY A 90 9.40 -6.75 -4.08
CA GLY A 90 8.46 -7.48 -4.93
C GLY A 90 8.31 -8.95 -4.58
N THR A 91 9.08 -9.45 -3.64
CA THR A 91 8.96 -10.85 -3.23
C THR A 91 7.76 -11.00 -2.30
N PRO A 92 6.93 -12.02 -2.49
CA PRO A 92 5.83 -12.26 -1.54
C PRO A 92 6.38 -12.53 -0.15
N LEU A 93 5.85 -11.84 0.85
CA LEU A 93 6.37 -11.95 2.19
C LEU A 93 5.90 -13.21 2.89
N GLN A 94 4.65 -13.49 2.83
CA GLN A 94 4.08 -14.65 3.47
C GLN A 94 4.80 -14.88 4.80
N ASP A 95 5.38 -15.94 5.07
CA ASP A 95 6.02 -16.17 6.34
C ASP A 95 7.52 -15.90 6.32
N ARG A 96 8.00 -15.15 5.36
CA ARG A 96 9.42 -14.91 5.26
C ARG A 96 9.89 -13.92 6.29
N LYS A 97 11.07 -14.13 6.79
CA LYS A 97 11.70 -13.14 7.64
C LYS A 97 12.25 -12.01 6.79
N VAL A 98 12.19 -10.82 7.34
CA VAL A 98 12.77 -9.64 6.69
C VAL A 98 14.03 -9.27 7.45
N THR A 99 15.12 -9.13 6.74
CA THR A 99 16.38 -8.69 7.31
C THR A 99 16.86 -7.46 6.56
N LEU A 100 17.27 -6.44 7.29
CA LEU A 100 17.78 -5.22 6.70
C LEU A 100 19.21 -5.02 7.14
N LEU A 101 20.08 -4.72 6.18
CA LEU A 101 21.46 -4.41 6.47
C LEU A 101 21.55 -2.90 6.58
N VAL A 102 21.99 -2.39 7.71
CA VAL A 102 21.92 -0.97 8.01
C VAL A 102 23.26 -0.42 8.41
N VAL A 103 23.48 0.84 8.10
CA VAL A 103 24.65 1.59 8.56
C VAL A 103 24.17 2.95 9.02
N LYS A 104 25.02 3.68 9.70
CA LYS A 104 24.67 5.04 10.09
C LYS A 104 24.63 5.94 8.88
N ASN A 105 23.85 7.00 8.97
CA ASN A 105 23.59 7.87 7.82
C ASN A 105 24.85 8.41 7.16
N GLY A 106 25.86 8.70 7.94
CA GLY A 106 27.10 9.23 7.38
C GLY A 106 28.05 8.19 6.87
N GLU A 107 27.69 6.92 6.96
CA GLU A 107 28.60 5.86 6.55
C GLU A 107 28.25 5.38 5.16
N SER A 108 29.26 4.82 4.49
CA SER A 108 29.06 4.24 3.19
C SER A 108 28.50 2.82 3.34
N CYS A 109 27.68 2.43 2.38
CA CYS A 109 27.19 1.06 2.34
C CYS A 109 28.29 0.08 1.93
N GLN A 110 29.38 0.57 1.42
CA GLN A 110 30.49 -0.28 1.08
C GLN A 110 31.33 -0.54 2.31
N PRO A 111 31.82 -1.74 2.48
CA PRO A 111 32.65 -2.06 3.61
C PRO A 111 34.00 -1.35 3.55
#